data_939240fa6c710a3f7671b5aa19edd695
#
_entry.id   939240fa6c710a3f7671b5aa19edd695
#
_cell.length_a   1.000
_cell.length_b   1.000
_cell.length_c   1.000
_cell.angle_alpha   90.00
_cell.angle_beta   90.00
_cell.angle_gamma   90.00
#
_symmetry.space_group_name_H-M   'P 1'
#
loop_
_entity.id
_entity.type
_entity.pdbx_description
1 polymer ?
#
loop_
_entity_poly.entity_id
_entity_poly.type
_entity_poly.pdbx_seq_one_letter_code
_entity_poly.pdbx_strand_id
1 'polypeptide(L)'
;MKRIAFVVALNLGLSVAAGADEPGLEYRLNVKDGRPFQWASDSKEELLSPLPFMTSADFASAVAKKSTNPNTPGDWEVELTHTAAGRTKFRAVADSDRNREYCLLFRSMIWQCAAFPPVVKGVYDRVATITHSFSRTDAEKMAAEIRKTLR
;
A
#
# COMPACT_ATOMS: atom_id res chain seq x y z
N MET A 1 67.07 -0.89 -13.01
CA MET A 1 66.01 -1.80 -12.60
C MET A 1 64.92 -1.03 -11.92
N LYS A 2 63.79 -0.78 -12.60
CA LYS A 2 62.65 -0.04 -12.05
C LYS A 2 61.68 -1.03 -11.44
N ARG A 3 61.44 -0.96 -10.12
CA ARG A 3 60.43 -1.73 -9.42
C ARG A 3 59.05 -1.04 -9.57
N ILE A 4 58.17 -1.69 -10.25
CA ILE A 4 56.78 -1.26 -10.38
C ILE A 4 56.01 -1.82 -9.15
N ALA A 5 55.56 -0.92 -8.29
CA ALA A 5 54.67 -1.29 -7.17
C ALA A 5 53.24 -1.40 -7.70
N PHE A 6 52.69 -2.59 -7.59
CA PHE A 6 51.29 -2.87 -7.88
C PHE A 6 50.49 -2.43 -6.65
N VAL A 7 49.69 -1.38 -6.79
CA VAL A 7 48.69 -1.01 -5.77
C VAL A 7 47.43 -1.82 -6.05
N VAL A 8 47.17 -2.80 -5.21
CA VAL A 8 45.91 -3.52 -5.20
C VAL A 8 44.88 -2.65 -4.48
N ALA A 9 43.99 -2.03 -5.23
CA ALA A 9 42.83 -1.34 -4.67
C ALA A 9 41.84 -2.40 -4.14
N LEU A 10 41.77 -2.48 -2.83
CA LEU A 10 40.77 -3.30 -2.12
C LEU A 10 39.41 -2.61 -2.25
N ASN A 11 38.59 -3.03 -3.21
CA ASN A 11 37.18 -2.64 -3.26
C ASN A 11 36.45 -3.32 -2.10
N LEU A 12 36.34 -2.60 -1.00
CA LEU A 12 35.37 -2.90 0.05
C LEU A 12 33.97 -2.67 -0.51
N GLY A 13 33.40 -3.73 -1.07
CA GLY A 13 31.97 -3.79 -1.38
C GLY A 13 31.20 -3.59 -0.09
N LEU A 14 30.63 -2.41 0.10
CA LEU A 14 29.57 -2.21 1.08
C LEU A 14 28.39 -3.08 0.64
N SER A 15 28.31 -4.27 1.21
CA SER A 15 27.07 -5.03 1.26
C SER A 15 26.10 -4.21 2.12
N VAL A 16 25.29 -3.39 1.48
CA VAL A 16 24.11 -2.81 2.11
C VAL A 16 23.24 -4.00 2.51
N ALA A 17 23.21 -4.29 3.81
CA ALA A 17 22.33 -5.28 4.38
C ALA A 17 20.90 -4.92 3.97
N ALA A 18 20.32 -5.69 3.06
CA ALA A 18 18.93 -5.66 2.71
C ALA A 18 18.14 -6.26 3.88
N GLY A 19 17.90 -5.43 4.88
CA GLY A 19 17.07 -5.68 6.05
C GLY A 19 16.02 -4.61 6.22
N ALA A 20 15.63 -3.93 5.13
CA ALA A 20 14.41 -3.15 5.14
C ALA A 20 13.25 -4.13 5.04
N ASP A 21 12.48 -4.31 6.12
CA ASP A 21 11.20 -4.99 6.08
C ASP A 21 10.43 -4.46 4.87
N GLU A 22 9.97 -5.36 3.99
CA GLU A 22 9.15 -4.96 2.85
C GLU A 22 7.96 -4.15 3.40
N PRO A 23 7.68 -2.96 2.81
CA PRO A 23 6.59 -2.14 3.29
C PRO A 23 5.28 -2.95 3.22
N GLY A 24 4.55 -2.97 4.33
CA GLY A 24 3.26 -3.64 4.41
C GLY A 24 2.17 -2.87 3.66
N LEU A 25 1.03 -2.64 4.34
CA LEU A 25 -0.01 -1.77 3.83
C LEU A 25 0.38 -0.31 3.97
N GLU A 26 0.06 0.48 2.95
CA GLU A 26 0.25 1.93 2.95
C GLU A 26 -0.89 2.63 2.21
N TYR A 27 -1.26 3.82 2.68
CA TYR A 27 -2.01 4.80 1.90
C TYR A 27 -1.12 5.98 1.55
N ARG A 28 -1.12 6.35 0.26
CA ARG A 28 -0.37 7.48 -0.28
C ARG A 28 -1.28 8.37 -1.12
N LEU A 29 -1.03 9.69 -1.08
CA LEU A 29 -1.72 10.63 -1.94
C LEU A 29 -1.18 10.57 -3.36
N ASN A 30 -2.04 10.67 -4.36
CA ASN A 30 -1.65 10.93 -5.74
C ASN A 30 -1.24 12.40 -5.85
N VAL A 31 -0.01 12.65 -6.29
CA VAL A 31 0.59 13.99 -6.35
C VAL A 31 1.44 14.15 -7.62
N LYS A 32 1.46 15.35 -8.19
CA LYS A 32 2.18 15.63 -9.45
C LYS A 32 3.71 15.47 -9.31
N ASP A 33 4.26 15.84 -8.16
CA ASP A 33 5.70 15.80 -7.88
C ASP A 33 6.08 14.61 -6.98
N GLY A 34 5.40 13.48 -7.21
CA GLY A 34 5.57 12.26 -6.43
C GLY A 34 6.71 11.36 -6.91
N ARG A 35 6.81 10.19 -6.28
CA ARG A 35 7.63 9.08 -6.74
C ARG A 35 6.77 8.10 -7.54
N PRO A 36 7.32 7.44 -8.57
CA PRO A 36 6.59 6.43 -9.32
C PRO A 36 6.39 5.15 -8.48
N PHE A 37 5.19 4.62 -8.51
CA PHE A 37 4.81 3.32 -7.97
C PHE A 37 4.04 2.53 -9.02
N GLN A 38 4.34 1.25 -9.13
CA GLN A 38 3.75 0.38 -10.14
C GLN A 38 2.43 -0.23 -9.66
N TRP A 39 1.48 -0.40 -10.57
CA TRP A 39 0.26 -1.16 -10.33
C TRP A 39 0.54 -2.67 -10.23
N ALA A 40 -0.17 -3.35 -9.34
CA ALA A 40 -0.09 -4.81 -9.18
C ALA A 40 -0.67 -5.56 -10.38
N SER A 41 -1.60 -4.94 -11.11
CA SER A 41 -2.29 -5.56 -12.24
C SER A 41 -1.57 -5.43 -13.59
N ASP A 42 -0.73 -4.41 -13.74
CA ASP A 42 -0.07 -4.10 -15.00
C ASP A 42 1.24 -3.31 -14.80
N SER A 43 1.86 -2.88 -15.89
CA SER A 43 3.11 -2.11 -15.87
C SER A 43 2.91 -0.61 -15.75
N LYS A 44 1.69 -0.12 -15.53
CA LYS A 44 1.45 1.32 -15.35
C LYS A 44 2.02 1.80 -14.02
N GLU A 45 2.34 3.08 -13.99
CA GLU A 45 2.85 3.75 -12.81
C GLU A 45 2.00 4.97 -12.47
N GLU A 46 1.91 5.26 -11.18
CA GLU A 46 1.31 6.49 -10.66
C GLU A 46 2.32 7.23 -9.79
N LEU A 47 2.26 8.55 -9.84
CA LEU A 47 3.08 9.41 -8.99
C LEU A 47 2.41 9.62 -7.63
N LEU A 48 3.01 9.06 -6.60
CA LEU A 48 2.46 9.14 -5.25
C LEU A 48 3.42 9.88 -4.31
N SER A 49 2.85 10.40 -3.23
CA SER A 49 3.62 11.07 -2.18
C SER A 49 4.77 10.17 -1.68
N PRO A 50 5.99 10.72 -1.47
CA PRO A 50 7.13 9.92 -1.03
C PRO A 50 6.93 9.32 0.37
N LEU A 51 6.07 9.93 1.20
CA LEU A 51 5.70 9.41 2.52
C LEU A 51 4.25 8.95 2.54
N PRO A 52 3.95 7.79 3.13
CA PRO A 52 2.58 7.35 3.35
C PRO A 52 1.92 8.19 4.45
N PHE A 53 0.61 8.44 4.35
CA PHE A 53 -0.16 9.03 5.44
C PHE A 53 -0.78 7.98 6.36
N MET A 54 -0.87 6.72 5.92
CA MET A 54 -1.20 5.56 6.76
C MET A 54 -0.26 4.40 6.42
N THR A 55 0.01 3.59 7.43
CA THR A 55 0.87 2.38 7.33
C THR A 55 0.17 1.18 7.93
N SER A 56 0.77 0.00 7.88
CA SER A 56 0.21 -1.23 8.47
C SER A 56 -0.27 -1.06 9.92
N ALA A 57 0.37 -0.20 10.72
CA ALA A 57 -0.03 0.06 12.11
C ALA A 57 -1.42 0.75 12.24
N ASP A 58 -1.92 1.32 11.17
CA ASP A 58 -3.21 2.01 11.13
C ASP A 58 -4.37 1.10 10.74
N PHE A 59 -4.09 -0.18 10.46
CA PHE A 59 -5.09 -1.20 10.12
C PHE A 59 -5.19 -2.25 11.21
N ALA A 60 -6.41 -2.60 11.58
CA ALA A 60 -6.71 -3.56 12.64
C ALA A 60 -6.89 -4.99 12.12
N SER A 61 -7.40 -5.14 10.90
CA SER A 61 -7.67 -6.47 10.32
C SER A 61 -7.68 -6.46 8.80
N ALA A 62 -7.49 -7.65 8.23
CA ALA A 62 -7.69 -7.95 6.82
C ALA A 62 -8.45 -9.29 6.71
N VAL A 63 -9.59 -9.28 6.03
CA VAL A 63 -10.48 -10.44 5.93
C VAL A 63 -10.94 -10.61 4.48
N ALA A 64 -10.80 -11.84 3.95
CA ALA A 64 -11.40 -12.19 2.67
C ALA A 64 -12.91 -12.36 2.84
N LYS A 65 -13.70 -11.76 1.98
CA LYS A 65 -15.15 -11.92 1.94
C LYS A 65 -15.66 -11.96 0.52
N LYS A 66 -16.86 -12.51 0.33
CA LYS A 66 -17.55 -12.48 -0.95
C LYS A 66 -17.94 -11.04 -1.27
N SER A 67 -17.66 -10.60 -2.48
CA SER A 67 -18.05 -9.27 -2.94
C SER A 67 -19.57 -9.10 -2.93
N THR A 68 -20.01 -7.95 -2.49
CA THR A 68 -21.41 -7.54 -2.57
C THR A 68 -21.69 -6.67 -3.79
N ASN A 69 -20.68 -6.44 -4.65
CA ASN A 69 -20.83 -5.65 -5.85
C ASN A 69 -21.67 -6.41 -6.88
N PRO A 70 -22.84 -5.88 -7.29
CA PRO A 70 -23.70 -6.55 -8.25
C PRO A 70 -23.08 -6.70 -9.66
N ASN A 71 -22.06 -5.90 -9.99
CA ASN A 71 -21.37 -5.95 -11.27
C ASN A 71 -20.31 -7.06 -11.34
N THR A 72 -19.94 -7.63 -10.20
CA THR A 72 -18.93 -8.71 -10.09
C THR A 72 -19.47 -9.86 -9.23
N PRO A 73 -20.58 -10.49 -9.63
CA PRO A 73 -21.19 -11.55 -8.84
C PRO A 73 -20.25 -12.76 -8.79
N GLY A 74 -19.95 -13.22 -7.60
CA GLY A 74 -19.09 -14.38 -7.38
C GLY A 74 -17.63 -14.05 -7.08
N ASP A 75 -17.21 -12.83 -7.28
CA ASP A 75 -15.87 -12.37 -6.93
C ASP A 75 -15.69 -12.29 -5.40
N TRP A 76 -14.44 -12.35 -5.00
CA TRP A 76 -14.03 -12.14 -3.61
C TRP A 76 -13.21 -10.86 -3.51
N GLU A 77 -13.23 -10.27 -2.34
CA GLU A 77 -12.53 -9.04 -2.00
C GLU A 77 -11.82 -9.16 -0.67
N VAL A 78 -10.86 -8.29 -0.40
CA VAL A 78 -10.20 -8.19 0.91
C VAL A 78 -10.68 -6.93 1.61
N GLU A 79 -11.41 -7.11 2.69
CA GLU A 79 -11.85 -6.02 3.56
C GLU A 79 -10.77 -5.71 4.60
N LEU A 80 -10.44 -4.44 4.72
CA LEU A 80 -9.47 -3.88 5.66
C LEU A 80 -10.22 -3.02 6.67
N THR A 81 -9.99 -3.25 7.96
CA THR A 81 -10.56 -2.40 9.02
C THR A 81 -9.47 -1.49 9.57
N HIS A 82 -9.76 -0.20 9.66
CA HIS A 82 -8.84 0.78 10.26
C HIS A 82 -8.89 0.73 11.79
N THR A 83 -7.76 0.97 12.44
CA THR A 83 -7.71 1.26 13.88
C THR A 83 -8.37 2.61 14.19
N ALA A 84 -8.60 2.92 15.46
CA ALA A 84 -9.08 4.24 15.87
C ALA A 84 -8.12 5.35 15.43
N ALA A 85 -6.80 5.14 15.58
CA ALA A 85 -5.77 6.07 15.12
C ALA A 85 -5.76 6.21 13.59
N GLY A 86 -5.86 5.09 12.87
CA GLY A 86 -5.96 5.08 11.41
C GLY A 86 -7.15 5.88 10.89
N ARG A 87 -8.31 5.72 11.50
CA ARG A 87 -9.51 6.53 11.17
C ARG A 87 -9.29 8.02 11.36
N THR A 88 -8.63 8.38 12.47
CA THR A 88 -8.31 9.81 12.74
C THR A 88 -7.39 10.38 11.66
N LYS A 89 -6.33 9.65 11.30
CA LYS A 89 -5.43 10.05 10.22
C LYS A 89 -6.14 10.16 8.88
N PHE A 90 -6.94 9.15 8.51
CA PHE A 90 -7.69 9.15 7.26
C PHE A 90 -8.60 10.36 7.15
N ARG A 91 -9.36 10.67 8.20
CA ARG A 91 -10.25 11.84 8.24
C ARG A 91 -9.48 13.15 8.09
N ALA A 92 -8.37 13.31 8.82
CA ALA A 92 -7.58 14.54 8.76
C ALA A 92 -7.07 14.81 7.33
N VAL A 93 -6.61 13.77 6.63
CA VAL A 93 -6.15 13.90 5.24
C VAL A 93 -7.34 14.11 4.29
N ALA A 94 -8.43 13.38 4.45
CA ALA A 94 -9.64 13.57 3.65
C ALA A 94 -10.22 14.99 3.78
N ASP A 95 -10.11 15.61 4.95
CA ASP A 95 -10.58 16.98 5.18
C ASP A 95 -9.68 18.04 4.53
N SER A 96 -8.36 17.81 4.50
CA SER A 96 -7.40 18.75 3.91
C SER A 96 -7.24 18.58 2.39
N ASP A 97 -7.40 17.37 1.88
CA ASP A 97 -7.05 16.99 0.50
C ASP A 97 -8.24 16.39 -0.29
N ARG A 98 -9.46 16.86 -0.05
CA ARG A 98 -10.72 16.32 -0.62
C ARG A 98 -10.74 16.15 -2.14
N ASN A 99 -10.00 16.97 -2.86
CA ASN A 99 -9.96 16.97 -4.32
C ASN A 99 -8.85 16.06 -4.89
N ARG A 100 -8.15 15.33 -4.03
CA ARG A 100 -7.11 14.39 -4.44
C ARG A 100 -7.59 12.96 -4.38
N GLU A 101 -6.91 12.12 -5.10
CA GLU A 101 -7.03 10.68 -4.97
C GLU A 101 -5.97 10.15 -4.00
N TYR A 102 -6.26 9.05 -3.37
CA TYR A 102 -5.30 8.27 -2.61
C TYR A 102 -5.22 6.85 -3.17
N CYS A 103 -4.07 6.23 -3.02
CA CYS A 103 -3.85 4.86 -3.45
C CYS A 103 -3.50 3.97 -2.26
N LEU A 104 -4.05 2.77 -2.28
CA LEU A 104 -3.73 1.69 -1.37
C LEU A 104 -2.63 0.84 -2.00
N LEU A 105 -1.53 0.69 -1.26
CA LEU A 105 -0.40 -0.13 -1.64
C LEU A 105 -0.23 -1.30 -0.67
N PHE A 106 0.22 -2.40 -1.20
CA PHE A 106 0.76 -3.52 -0.44
C PHE A 106 2.06 -3.99 -1.07
N ARG A 107 3.13 -4.07 -0.27
CA ARG A 107 4.49 -4.39 -0.75
C ARG A 107 4.94 -3.47 -1.89
N SER A 108 4.74 -2.17 -1.71
CA SER A 108 5.08 -1.11 -2.67
C SER A 108 4.36 -1.19 -4.03
N MET A 109 3.39 -2.04 -4.20
CA MET A 109 2.58 -2.12 -5.42
C MET A 109 1.18 -1.55 -5.18
N ILE A 110 0.68 -0.76 -6.13
CA ILE A 110 -0.66 -0.18 -6.07
C ILE A 110 -1.69 -1.25 -6.38
N TRP A 111 -2.65 -1.40 -5.49
CA TRP A 111 -3.79 -2.30 -5.68
C TRP A 111 -5.07 -1.56 -6.03
N GLN A 112 -5.21 -0.35 -5.55
CA GLN A 112 -6.40 0.45 -5.78
C GLN A 112 -6.11 1.93 -5.55
N CYS A 113 -6.72 2.80 -6.37
CA CYS A 113 -6.78 4.25 -6.12
C CYS A 113 -8.23 4.69 -6.09
N ALA A 114 -8.55 5.66 -5.26
CA ALA A 114 -9.89 6.20 -5.09
C ALA A 114 -9.85 7.68 -4.70
N ALA A 115 -10.89 8.40 -5.06
CA ALA A 115 -11.14 9.72 -4.48
C ALA A 115 -11.57 9.57 -3.00
N PHE A 116 -11.25 10.57 -2.18
CA PHE A 116 -11.78 10.59 -0.83
C PHE A 116 -13.31 10.65 -0.86
N PRO A 117 -13.98 9.78 -0.10
CA PRO A 117 -15.43 9.79 -0.04
C PRO A 117 -15.93 11.12 0.53
N PRO A 118 -17.10 11.62 0.09
CA PRO A 118 -17.72 12.76 0.74
C PRO A 118 -17.90 12.44 2.22
N VAL A 119 -17.64 13.44 3.08
CA VAL A 119 -17.73 13.28 4.54
C VAL A 119 -19.18 13.03 4.96
N VAL A 120 -19.59 11.78 4.85
CA VAL A 120 -20.83 11.29 5.47
C VAL A 120 -20.43 10.71 6.81
N LYS A 121 -20.93 11.31 7.88
CA LYS A 121 -20.60 10.91 9.25
C LYS A 121 -20.68 9.38 9.43
N GLY A 122 -19.55 8.73 9.70
CA GLY A 122 -19.51 7.52 10.47
C GLY A 122 -19.28 6.19 9.77
N VAL A 123 -19.28 6.07 8.45
CA VAL A 123 -19.18 4.76 7.78
C VAL A 123 -17.90 4.58 6.95
N TYR A 124 -17.50 5.58 6.22
CA TYR A 124 -16.43 5.44 5.21
C TYR A 124 -14.99 5.41 5.73
N ASP A 125 -14.78 5.77 6.97
CA ASP A 125 -13.46 5.79 7.59
C ASP A 125 -13.08 4.52 8.34
N ARG A 126 -14.01 3.57 8.44
CA ARG A 126 -13.79 2.32 9.21
C ARG A 126 -13.23 1.20 8.37
N VAL A 127 -13.66 1.12 7.13
CA VAL A 127 -13.41 -0.04 6.28
C VAL A 127 -12.96 0.42 4.90
N ALA A 128 -11.93 -0.22 4.39
CA ALA A 128 -11.54 -0.15 3.00
C ALA A 128 -11.62 -1.54 2.39
N THR A 129 -11.81 -1.61 1.09
CA THR A 129 -11.91 -2.88 0.40
C THR A 129 -10.99 -2.90 -0.80
N ILE A 130 -10.13 -3.91 -0.90
CA ILE A 130 -9.38 -4.19 -2.12
C ILE A 130 -10.31 -4.98 -3.03
N THR A 131 -10.85 -4.32 -4.04
CA THR A 131 -11.68 -4.93 -5.08
C THR A 131 -10.80 -5.26 -6.28
N HIS A 132 -10.44 -6.51 -6.40
CA HIS A 132 -9.75 -7.05 -7.56
C HIS A 132 -10.39 -8.40 -7.80
N SER A 133 -10.79 -8.73 -9.00
CA SER A 133 -11.52 -10.00 -9.31
C SER A 133 -10.80 -11.25 -8.75
N PHE A 134 -10.77 -11.34 -7.42
CA PHE A 134 -10.12 -12.45 -6.74
C PHE A 134 -11.00 -13.70 -6.78
N SER A 135 -10.35 -14.85 -6.96
CA SER A 135 -10.91 -16.10 -6.48
C SER A 135 -10.96 -16.11 -4.95
N ARG A 136 -11.74 -17.00 -4.35
CA ARG A 136 -11.76 -17.17 -2.90
C ARG A 136 -10.37 -17.43 -2.33
N THR A 137 -9.65 -18.36 -2.97
CA THR A 137 -8.30 -18.75 -2.54
C THR A 137 -7.32 -17.58 -2.60
N ASP A 138 -7.37 -16.75 -3.64
CA ASP A 138 -6.46 -15.61 -3.78
C ASP A 138 -6.78 -14.52 -2.77
N ALA A 139 -8.06 -14.23 -2.51
CA ALA A 139 -8.47 -13.29 -1.47
C ALA A 139 -8.04 -13.75 -0.06
N GLU A 140 -8.23 -15.03 0.27
CA GLU A 140 -7.80 -15.62 1.54
C GLU A 140 -6.28 -15.54 1.70
N LYS A 141 -5.52 -15.85 0.64
CA LYS A 141 -4.06 -15.74 0.63
C LYS A 141 -3.61 -14.29 0.81
N MET A 142 -4.19 -13.36 0.06
CA MET A 142 -3.88 -11.93 0.17
C MET A 142 -4.16 -11.40 1.57
N ALA A 143 -5.32 -11.71 2.13
CA ALA A 143 -5.68 -11.32 3.50
C ALA A 143 -4.71 -11.90 4.54
N ALA A 144 -4.25 -13.14 4.36
CA ALA A 144 -3.28 -13.78 5.24
C ALA A 144 -1.91 -13.08 5.17
N GLU A 145 -1.43 -12.74 3.98
CA GLU A 145 -0.16 -12.01 3.80
C GLU A 145 -0.23 -10.61 4.41
N ILE A 146 -1.33 -9.90 4.21
CA ILE A 146 -1.56 -8.58 4.83
C ILE A 146 -1.51 -8.70 6.35
N ARG A 147 -2.24 -9.67 6.96
CA ARG A 147 -2.26 -9.85 8.43
C ARG A 147 -0.88 -10.04 9.04
N LYS A 148 0.07 -10.61 8.32
CA LYS A 148 1.46 -10.75 8.80
C LYS A 148 2.16 -9.40 8.99
N THR A 149 1.70 -8.36 8.32
CA THR A 149 2.28 -7.01 8.39
C THR A 149 1.56 -6.09 9.38
N LEU A 150 0.38 -6.50 9.88
CA LEU A 150 -0.37 -5.73 10.88
C LEU A 150 0.24 -6.00 12.26
N ARG A 151 0.83 -4.98 12.86
CA ARG A 151 1.44 -5.04 14.21
C ARG A 151 1.02 -3.84 15.05
#